data_e6c9fad6d474cfd0ed59cee108c70bd6
#
_entry.id   e6c9fad6d474cfd0ed59cee108c70bd6
#
_cell.length_a   1.000
_cell.length_b   1.000
_cell.length_c   1.000
_cell.angle_alpha   90.00
_cell.angle_beta   90.00
_cell.angle_gamma   90.00
#
_symmetry.space_group_name_H-M   'P 1'
#
loop_
_entity.id
_entity.type
_entity.pdbx_description
1 polymer ?
#
loop_
_entity_poly.entity_id
_entity_poly.type
_entity_poly.pdbx_seq_one_letter_code
_entity_poly.pdbx_strand_id
1 'polypeptide(L)'
;MFVSDCYNVNEKGHLTISGCDTVELAEKYGTALYVMSEDEIRSVCRRYKSSFERHYNGNGTALYASKAFCCKEICRIVTEEGLDLDVVSGGELYTALAAGVDAKHIHFHGNNKTMQELCYALESGVGDIVVDNLNELHRIEKLSAEKGVVTSISMRIKPGIDAHTHEFIRTGQIDSKFGFALEN
;
A
#
# COMPACT_ATOMS: atom_id res chain seq x y z
N MET A 1 -11.94 -23.53 -15.38
CA MET A 1 -10.53 -23.08 -15.26
C MET A 1 -10.47 -22.08 -14.13
N PHE A 2 -9.67 -22.34 -13.11
CA PHE A 2 -9.51 -21.40 -11.98
C PHE A 2 -8.67 -20.19 -12.40
N VAL A 3 -8.84 -19.07 -11.69
CA VAL A 3 -8.14 -17.79 -11.96
C VAL A 3 -6.67 -17.83 -11.51
N SER A 4 -6.31 -18.76 -10.64
CA SER A 4 -4.96 -18.95 -10.10
C SER A 4 -4.69 -20.41 -9.81
N ASP A 5 -3.43 -20.82 -9.85
CA ASP A 5 -2.97 -22.18 -9.56
C ASP A 5 -3.10 -22.58 -8.07
N CYS A 6 -3.37 -21.59 -7.19
CA CYS A 6 -3.62 -21.88 -5.78
C CYS A 6 -4.98 -22.55 -5.51
N TYR A 7 -5.90 -22.54 -6.49
CA TYR A 7 -7.21 -23.17 -6.37
C TYR A 7 -7.22 -24.57 -7.00
N ASN A 8 -7.81 -25.52 -6.29
CA ASN A 8 -8.02 -26.88 -6.80
C ASN A 8 -9.29 -27.50 -6.21
N VAL A 9 -9.64 -28.69 -6.64
CA VAL A 9 -10.71 -29.52 -6.07
C VAL A 9 -10.08 -30.83 -5.58
N ASN A 10 -10.33 -31.17 -4.30
CA ASN A 10 -9.80 -32.41 -3.72
C ASN A 10 -10.67 -33.65 -4.07
N GLU A 11 -10.27 -34.81 -3.60
CA GLU A 11 -10.97 -36.07 -3.83
C GLU A 11 -12.38 -36.12 -3.22
N LYS A 12 -12.67 -35.27 -2.23
CA LYS A 12 -13.99 -35.11 -1.62
C LYS A 12 -14.93 -34.19 -2.45
N GLY A 13 -14.42 -33.59 -3.55
CA GLY A 13 -15.14 -32.60 -4.34
C GLY A 13 -15.17 -31.22 -3.71
N HIS A 14 -14.37 -30.95 -2.68
CA HIS A 14 -14.30 -29.65 -2.03
C HIS A 14 -13.26 -28.75 -2.70
N LEU A 15 -13.55 -27.44 -2.80
CA LEU A 15 -12.57 -26.45 -3.19
C LEU A 15 -11.41 -26.43 -2.19
N THR A 16 -10.19 -26.38 -2.72
CA THR A 16 -9.00 -26.12 -1.89
C THR A 16 -8.33 -24.81 -2.31
N ILE A 17 -7.76 -24.11 -1.34
CA ILE A 17 -6.96 -22.88 -1.53
C ILE A 17 -5.60 -23.16 -0.95
N SER A 18 -4.54 -23.17 -1.79
CA SER A 18 -3.18 -23.57 -1.39
C SER A 18 -3.13 -24.88 -0.60
N GLY A 19 -3.92 -25.88 -1.05
CA GLY A 19 -4.01 -27.19 -0.42
C GLY A 19 -4.92 -27.29 0.82
N CYS A 20 -5.44 -26.18 1.32
CA CYS A 20 -6.37 -26.16 2.46
C CYS A 20 -7.82 -26.37 1.98
N ASP A 21 -8.50 -27.35 2.54
CA ASP A 21 -9.92 -27.64 2.25
C ASP A 21 -10.83 -26.55 2.82
N THR A 22 -11.61 -25.88 1.98
CA THR A 22 -12.45 -24.75 2.39
C THR A 22 -13.61 -25.16 3.30
N VAL A 23 -14.10 -26.41 3.23
CA VAL A 23 -15.13 -26.94 4.13
C VAL A 23 -14.53 -27.11 5.53
N GLU A 24 -13.37 -27.73 5.63
CA GLU A 24 -12.66 -27.91 6.90
C GLU A 24 -12.28 -26.56 7.54
N LEU A 25 -11.87 -25.57 6.73
CA LEU A 25 -11.63 -24.20 7.22
C LEU A 25 -12.90 -23.57 7.79
N ALA A 26 -14.03 -23.71 7.10
CA ALA A 26 -15.32 -23.19 7.56
C ALA A 26 -15.80 -23.86 8.85
N GLU A 27 -15.63 -25.19 8.97
CA GLU A 27 -15.94 -25.94 10.19
C GLU A 27 -15.07 -25.50 11.38
N LYS A 28 -13.78 -25.26 11.14
CA LYS A 28 -12.82 -24.89 12.19
C LYS A 28 -12.93 -23.44 12.63
N TYR A 29 -13.14 -22.50 11.70
CA TYR A 29 -13.06 -21.07 11.95
C TYR A 29 -14.41 -20.34 11.84
N GLY A 30 -15.45 -21.04 11.36
CA GLY A 30 -16.77 -20.47 11.12
C GLY A 30 -16.88 -19.76 9.76
N THR A 31 -18.06 -19.20 9.51
CA THR A 31 -18.42 -18.39 8.35
C THR A 31 -19.03 -17.05 8.83
N ALA A 32 -18.89 -15.89 8.15
CA ALA A 32 -18.16 -15.67 6.90
C ALA A 32 -16.63 -15.61 7.17
N LEU A 33 -15.83 -16.19 6.26
CA LEU A 33 -14.37 -16.29 6.40
C LEU A 33 -13.70 -15.79 5.11
N TYR A 34 -12.76 -14.83 5.25
CA TYR A 34 -11.81 -14.50 4.19
C TYR A 34 -10.62 -15.44 4.27
N VAL A 35 -10.30 -16.08 3.16
CA VAL A 35 -9.13 -16.97 3.04
C VAL A 35 -8.17 -16.37 2.02
N MET A 36 -6.93 -16.16 2.41
CA MET A 36 -5.87 -15.63 1.56
C MET A 36 -4.73 -16.65 1.44
N SER A 37 -4.19 -16.77 0.24
CA SER A 37 -3.03 -17.61 -0.02
C SER A 37 -1.76 -16.79 0.13
N GLU A 38 -0.91 -17.11 1.11
CA GLU A 38 0.40 -16.48 1.27
C GLU A 38 1.29 -16.74 0.05
N ASP A 39 1.30 -17.96 -0.48
CA ASP A 39 2.10 -18.33 -1.65
C ASP A 39 1.74 -17.49 -2.87
N GLU A 40 0.45 -17.24 -3.09
CA GLU A 40 -0.02 -16.40 -4.19
C GLU A 40 0.37 -14.94 -3.99
N ILE A 41 0.21 -14.39 -2.78
CA ILE A 41 0.64 -13.03 -2.44
C ILE A 41 2.14 -12.88 -2.73
N ARG A 42 2.97 -13.79 -2.24
CA ARG A 42 4.42 -13.78 -2.48
C ARG A 42 4.77 -13.91 -3.96
N SER A 43 4.08 -14.79 -4.68
CA SER A 43 4.26 -14.98 -6.12
C SER A 43 3.99 -13.67 -6.89
N VAL A 44 2.90 -12.98 -6.56
CA VAL A 44 2.56 -11.68 -7.18
C VAL A 44 3.60 -10.63 -6.85
N CYS A 45 4.04 -10.51 -5.60
CA CYS A 45 5.11 -9.58 -5.21
C CYS A 45 6.39 -9.81 -6.02
N ARG A 46 6.83 -11.07 -6.15
CA ARG A 46 8.01 -11.44 -6.95
C ARG A 46 7.85 -11.10 -8.43
N ARG A 47 6.65 -11.24 -8.99
CA ARG A 47 6.36 -10.85 -10.37
C ARG A 47 6.53 -9.35 -10.60
N TYR A 48 6.05 -8.50 -9.69
CA TYR A 48 6.28 -7.06 -9.76
C TYR A 48 7.77 -6.74 -9.67
N LYS A 49 8.46 -7.24 -8.66
CA LYS A 49 9.91 -7.03 -8.47
C LYS A 49 10.71 -7.45 -9.71
N SER A 50 10.51 -8.67 -10.20
CA SER A 50 11.22 -9.17 -11.38
C SER A 50 10.90 -8.41 -12.67
N SER A 51 9.73 -7.75 -12.74
CA SER A 51 9.40 -6.86 -13.87
C SER A 51 10.24 -5.60 -13.85
N PHE A 52 10.43 -4.97 -12.69
CA PHE A 52 11.34 -3.83 -12.57
C PHE A 52 12.79 -4.21 -12.86
N GLU A 53 13.24 -5.37 -12.39
CA GLU A 53 14.59 -5.87 -12.69
C GLU A 53 14.80 -6.05 -14.19
N ARG A 54 13.85 -6.67 -14.88
CA ARG A 54 13.96 -6.95 -16.33
C ARG A 54 13.78 -5.75 -17.25
N HIS A 55 12.89 -4.83 -16.91
CA HIS A 55 12.49 -3.76 -17.82
C HIS A 55 13.02 -2.39 -17.43
N TYR A 56 13.48 -2.22 -16.20
CA TYR A 56 13.98 -0.96 -15.64
C TYR A 56 15.37 -1.10 -14.97
N ASN A 57 16.07 -2.21 -15.22
CA ASN A 57 17.38 -2.49 -14.60
C ASN A 57 17.36 -2.34 -13.07
N GLY A 58 16.26 -2.69 -12.44
CA GLY A 58 16.08 -2.53 -11.00
C GLY A 58 15.82 -1.09 -10.52
N ASN A 59 15.71 -0.11 -11.42
CA ASN A 59 15.48 1.31 -11.07
C ASN A 59 13.99 1.59 -10.81
N GLY A 60 13.39 0.87 -9.88
CA GLY A 60 12.01 1.09 -9.49
C GLY A 60 11.59 0.17 -8.37
N THR A 61 10.71 0.64 -7.51
CA THR A 61 10.14 -0.11 -6.41
C THR A 61 8.62 -0.14 -6.52
N ALA A 62 8.03 -1.32 -6.38
CA ALA A 62 6.58 -1.43 -6.29
C ALA A 62 6.15 -1.18 -4.84
N LEU A 63 5.09 -0.41 -4.67
CA LEU A 63 4.48 -0.15 -3.37
C LEU A 63 3.16 -0.92 -3.27
N TYR A 64 2.99 -1.64 -2.16
CA TYR A 64 1.71 -2.25 -1.84
C TYR A 64 0.77 -1.22 -1.19
N ALA A 65 -0.39 -1.02 -1.79
CA ALA A 65 -1.41 -0.09 -1.28
C ALA A 65 -2.14 -0.71 -0.07
N SER A 66 -1.76 -0.32 1.14
CA SER A 66 -2.30 -0.85 2.41
C SER A 66 -3.81 -0.68 2.56
N LYS A 67 -4.40 0.34 1.92
CA LYS A 67 -5.86 0.55 1.92
C LYS A 67 -6.67 -0.61 1.35
N ALA A 68 -6.06 -1.49 0.54
CA ALA A 68 -6.73 -2.67 0.01
C ALA A 68 -6.97 -3.72 1.11
N PHE A 69 -5.96 -3.97 1.93
CA PHE A 69 -6.02 -4.80 3.11
C PHE A 69 -4.81 -4.51 4.00
N CYS A 70 -5.05 -4.11 5.25
CA CYS A 70 -3.98 -3.77 6.18
C CYS A 70 -4.09 -4.61 7.47
N CYS A 71 -3.16 -5.54 7.61
CA CYS A 71 -2.89 -6.20 8.89
C CYS A 71 -1.38 -6.45 8.99
N LYS A 72 -0.90 -6.76 10.19
CA LYS A 72 0.55 -6.97 10.43
C LYS A 72 1.15 -8.02 9.50
N GLU A 73 0.41 -9.10 9.23
CA GLU A 73 0.91 -10.20 8.42
C GLU A 73 1.10 -9.81 6.95
N ILE A 74 0.15 -9.08 6.35
CA ILE A 74 0.33 -8.64 4.96
C ILE A 74 1.48 -7.63 4.84
N CYS A 75 1.64 -6.72 5.81
CA CYS A 75 2.76 -5.79 5.84
C CYS A 75 4.10 -6.55 5.88
N ARG A 76 4.20 -7.58 6.73
CA ARG A 76 5.39 -8.43 6.83
C ARG A 76 5.69 -9.15 5.52
N ILE A 77 4.69 -9.83 4.94
CA ILE A 77 4.84 -10.62 3.71
C ILE A 77 5.34 -9.76 2.56
N VAL A 78 4.69 -8.62 2.30
CA VAL A 78 5.03 -7.80 1.13
C VAL A 78 6.41 -7.15 1.26
N THR A 79 6.81 -6.75 2.46
CA THR A 79 8.14 -6.18 2.69
C THR A 79 9.25 -7.24 2.69
N GLU A 80 9.00 -8.45 3.17
CA GLU A 80 9.93 -9.58 3.01
C GLU A 80 10.20 -9.92 1.54
N GLU A 81 9.23 -9.75 0.66
CA GLU A 81 9.39 -9.93 -0.78
C GLU A 81 10.04 -8.71 -1.48
N GLY A 82 10.34 -7.65 -0.72
CA GLY A 82 11.07 -6.47 -1.19
C GLY A 82 10.22 -5.44 -1.89
N LEU A 83 8.93 -5.33 -1.54
CA LEU A 83 8.07 -4.21 -1.87
C LEU A 83 8.07 -3.20 -0.74
N ASP A 84 7.83 -1.94 -1.07
CA ASP A 84 7.55 -0.90 -0.08
C ASP A 84 6.04 -0.85 0.23
N LEU A 85 5.66 -0.06 1.23
CA LEU A 85 4.27 0.15 1.64
C LEU A 85 3.80 1.56 1.31
N ASP A 86 2.61 1.65 0.70
CA ASP A 86 1.83 2.87 0.59
C ASP A 86 0.76 2.86 1.70
N VAL A 87 0.92 3.73 2.70
CA VAL A 87 -0.02 3.91 3.81
C VAL A 87 -0.76 5.23 3.67
N VAL A 88 -2.04 5.28 4.02
CA VAL A 88 -2.90 6.46 3.83
C VAL A 88 -3.51 6.98 5.13
N SER A 89 -3.14 6.42 6.28
CA SER A 89 -3.59 6.86 7.61
C SER A 89 -2.57 6.53 8.69
N GLY A 90 -2.67 7.21 9.82
CA GLY A 90 -1.86 6.90 11.00
C GLY A 90 -2.10 5.49 11.53
N GLY A 91 -3.29 4.92 11.35
CA GLY A 91 -3.61 3.53 11.72
C GLY A 91 -2.86 2.52 10.86
N GLU A 92 -2.79 2.74 9.53
CA GLU A 92 -1.99 1.92 8.64
C GLU A 92 -0.50 2.05 8.92
N LEU A 93 0.01 3.27 9.14
CA LEU A 93 1.39 3.51 9.56
C LEU A 93 1.73 2.76 10.85
N TYR A 94 0.86 2.87 11.87
CA TYR A 94 1.03 2.13 13.12
C TYR A 94 1.09 0.61 12.88
N THR A 95 0.20 0.09 12.05
CA THR A 95 0.14 -1.36 11.75
C THR A 95 1.41 -1.84 11.07
N ALA A 96 1.92 -1.07 10.10
CA ALA A 96 3.17 -1.37 9.39
C ALA A 96 4.36 -1.39 10.35
N LEU A 97 4.52 -0.36 11.18
CA LEU A 97 5.59 -0.28 12.19
C LEU A 97 5.48 -1.40 13.22
N ALA A 98 4.25 -1.71 13.69
CA ALA A 98 4.00 -2.81 14.63
C ALA A 98 4.22 -4.21 14.00
N ALA A 99 4.27 -4.31 12.68
CA ALA A 99 4.68 -5.51 11.94
C ALA A 99 6.20 -5.64 11.82
N GLY A 100 6.97 -4.63 12.25
CA GLY A 100 8.43 -4.60 12.16
C GLY A 100 8.97 -4.09 10.81
N VAL A 101 8.13 -3.42 10.02
CA VAL A 101 8.56 -2.80 8.76
C VAL A 101 9.49 -1.63 9.07
N ASP A 102 10.64 -1.56 8.39
CA ASP A 102 11.51 -0.39 8.47
C ASP A 102 10.78 0.82 7.88
N ALA A 103 10.68 1.89 8.67
CA ALA A 103 9.98 3.11 8.29
C ALA A 103 10.45 3.71 6.96
N LYS A 104 11.70 3.47 6.56
CA LYS A 104 12.27 3.90 5.28
C LYS A 104 11.59 3.29 4.06
N HIS A 105 10.92 2.15 4.24
CA HIS A 105 10.14 1.46 3.21
C HIS A 105 8.65 1.82 3.25
N ILE A 106 8.28 2.90 3.98
CA ILE A 106 6.91 3.38 4.09
C ILE A 106 6.78 4.73 3.39
N HIS A 107 5.82 4.82 2.48
CA HIS A 107 5.42 6.04 1.78
C HIS A 107 4.05 6.47 2.30
N PHE A 108 3.95 7.67 2.86
CA PHE A 108 2.72 8.14 3.49
C PHE A 108 1.90 9.03 2.56
N HIS A 109 0.89 8.45 1.96
CA HIS A 109 -0.11 9.13 1.13
C HIS A 109 -1.30 9.68 1.94
N GLY A 110 -2.32 10.14 1.23
CA GLY A 110 -3.58 10.66 1.77
C GLY A 110 -3.72 12.17 1.56
N ASN A 111 -4.96 12.62 1.35
CA ASN A 111 -5.26 14.03 1.03
C ASN A 111 -5.67 14.86 2.25
N ASN A 112 -5.71 14.28 3.44
CA ASN A 112 -6.10 14.97 4.67
C ASN A 112 -5.34 14.41 5.89
N LYS A 113 -4.01 14.42 5.81
CA LYS A 113 -3.17 14.05 6.95
C LYS A 113 -3.30 15.08 8.07
N THR A 114 -3.61 14.61 9.27
CA THR A 114 -3.69 15.47 10.46
C THR A 114 -2.30 15.87 10.94
N MET A 115 -2.22 16.91 11.76
CA MET A 115 -0.96 17.31 12.42
C MET A 115 -0.35 16.17 13.25
N GLN A 116 -1.19 15.36 13.91
CA GLN A 116 -0.74 14.22 14.70
C GLN A 116 -0.14 13.12 13.82
N GLU A 117 -0.78 12.82 12.69
CA GLU A 117 -0.27 11.83 11.74
C GLU A 117 1.04 12.28 11.07
N LEU A 118 1.15 13.55 10.69
CA LEU A 118 2.40 14.12 10.16
C LEU A 118 3.52 14.08 11.21
N CYS A 119 3.21 14.45 12.47
CA CYS A 119 4.16 14.37 13.57
C CYS A 119 4.63 12.92 13.79
N TYR A 120 3.70 11.97 13.80
CA TYR A 120 4.01 10.56 13.96
C TYR A 120 4.87 10.02 12.81
N ALA A 121 4.56 10.39 11.56
CA ALA A 121 5.35 10.01 10.39
C ALA A 121 6.79 10.52 10.48
N LEU A 122 6.97 11.80 10.83
CA LEU A 122 8.29 12.41 11.00
C LEU A 122 9.09 11.77 12.14
N GLU A 123 8.45 11.52 13.29
CA GLU A 123 9.07 10.85 14.45
C GLU A 123 9.47 9.40 14.15
N SER A 124 8.67 8.72 13.34
CA SER A 124 8.96 7.35 12.92
C SER A 124 10.03 7.27 11.83
N GLY A 125 10.34 8.38 11.16
CA GLY A 125 11.33 8.42 10.08
C GLY A 125 10.86 7.72 8.81
N VAL A 126 9.58 7.92 8.39
CA VAL A 126 9.06 7.35 7.13
C VAL A 126 9.92 7.75 5.94
N GLY A 127 10.02 6.86 4.96
CA GLY A 127 10.88 7.05 3.80
C GLY A 127 10.47 8.21 2.91
N ASP A 128 9.14 8.43 2.75
CA ASP A 128 8.62 9.53 1.95
C ASP A 128 7.22 9.96 2.43
N ILE A 129 6.92 11.26 2.34
CA ILE A 129 5.56 11.79 2.56
C ILE A 129 5.07 12.36 1.24
N VAL A 130 3.98 11.77 0.72
CA VAL A 130 3.37 12.26 -0.53
C VAL A 130 2.45 13.42 -0.21
N VAL A 131 2.89 14.61 -0.56
CA VAL A 131 2.25 15.90 -0.28
C VAL A 131 1.11 16.14 -1.26
N ASP A 132 -0.08 16.38 -0.75
CA ASP A 132 -1.29 16.53 -1.54
C ASP A 132 -1.69 17.99 -1.78
N ASN A 133 -1.22 18.93 -0.94
CA ASN A 133 -1.55 20.36 -1.04
C ASN A 133 -0.53 21.25 -0.29
N LEU A 134 -0.55 22.57 -0.60
CA LEU A 134 0.37 23.56 0.00
C LEU A 134 0.24 23.68 1.52
N ASN A 135 -0.96 23.58 2.07
CA ASN A 135 -1.15 23.64 3.52
C ASN A 135 -0.45 22.48 4.23
N GLU A 136 -0.49 21.32 3.62
CA GLU A 136 0.24 20.15 4.13
C GLU A 136 1.76 20.36 4.05
N LEU A 137 2.26 20.89 2.93
CA LEU A 137 3.67 21.20 2.76
C LEU A 137 4.17 22.14 3.87
N HIS A 138 3.45 23.24 4.14
CA HIS A 138 3.80 24.17 5.23
C HIS A 138 3.75 23.52 6.62
N ARG A 139 2.82 22.58 6.85
CA ARG A 139 2.76 21.82 8.11
C ARG A 139 3.99 20.93 8.28
N ILE A 140 4.38 20.25 7.21
CA ILE A 140 5.58 19.38 7.21
C ILE A 140 6.82 20.22 7.44
N GLU A 141 6.98 21.34 6.73
CA GLU A 141 8.10 22.26 6.92
C GLU A 141 8.22 22.72 8.37
N LYS A 142 7.11 23.21 8.94
CA LYS A 142 7.07 23.66 10.34
C LYS A 142 7.48 22.55 11.31
N LEU A 143 6.85 21.38 11.20
CA LEU A 143 7.14 20.24 12.08
C LEU A 143 8.58 19.76 11.93
N SER A 144 9.10 19.71 10.71
CA SER A 144 10.50 19.32 10.45
C SER A 144 11.49 20.30 11.09
N ALA A 145 11.22 21.61 10.98
CA ALA A 145 12.04 22.63 11.64
C ALA A 145 11.98 22.52 13.17
N GLU A 146 10.78 22.36 13.75
CA GLU A 146 10.60 22.21 15.20
C GLU A 146 11.31 20.98 15.76
N LYS A 147 11.36 19.89 14.99
CA LYS A 147 11.99 18.64 15.39
C LYS A 147 13.47 18.52 14.99
N GLY A 148 13.96 19.44 14.17
CA GLY A 148 15.32 19.37 13.63
C GLY A 148 15.58 18.15 12.75
N VAL A 149 14.55 17.69 12.00
CA VAL A 149 14.63 16.55 11.09
C VAL A 149 14.49 16.97 9.63
N VAL A 150 15.10 16.20 8.74
CA VAL A 150 14.91 16.33 7.28
C VAL A 150 14.11 15.11 6.82
N THR A 151 13.04 15.33 6.06
CA THR A 151 12.23 14.26 5.48
C THR A 151 12.18 14.37 3.97
N SER A 152 12.07 13.23 3.30
CA SER A 152 11.77 13.17 1.87
C SER A 152 10.30 13.47 1.64
N ILE A 153 10.01 14.19 0.57
CA ILE A 153 8.63 14.43 0.12
C ILE A 153 8.50 14.19 -1.38
N SER A 154 7.35 13.70 -1.78
CA SER A 154 6.91 13.61 -3.18
C SER A 154 5.66 14.45 -3.38
N MET A 155 5.60 15.27 -4.42
CA MET A 155 4.42 16.06 -4.71
C MET A 155 3.44 15.28 -5.58
N ARG A 156 2.19 15.15 -5.13
CA ARG A 156 1.13 14.52 -5.91
C ARG A 156 0.60 15.48 -6.97
N ILE A 157 0.81 15.17 -8.23
CA ILE A 157 0.39 16.01 -9.35
C ILE A 157 -0.88 15.45 -10.01
N LYS A 158 -1.79 16.35 -10.38
CA LYS A 158 -2.95 16.08 -11.26
C LYS A 158 -2.56 16.39 -12.71
N PRO A 159 -2.31 15.41 -13.56
CA PRO A 159 -1.87 15.67 -14.93
C PRO A 159 -3.00 16.15 -15.87
N GLY A 160 -4.25 16.14 -15.42
CA GLY A 160 -5.41 16.48 -16.27
C GLY A 160 -5.73 15.43 -17.35
N ILE A 161 -5.20 14.22 -17.22
CA ILE A 161 -5.40 13.15 -18.19
C ILE A 161 -6.70 12.40 -17.87
N ASP A 162 -7.54 12.19 -18.89
CA ASP A 162 -8.69 11.29 -18.80
C ASP A 162 -8.19 9.82 -18.87
N ALA A 163 -7.97 9.24 -17.70
CA ALA A 163 -7.76 7.80 -17.61
C ALA A 163 -9.12 7.12 -17.83
N HIS A 164 -9.27 6.29 -18.86
CA HIS A 164 -10.47 5.52 -19.17
C HIS A 164 -10.88 4.56 -18.04
N THR A 165 -11.12 5.10 -16.86
CA THR A 165 -11.53 4.41 -15.64
C THR A 165 -12.97 4.75 -15.30
N HIS A 166 -13.60 3.95 -14.44
CA HIS A 166 -14.96 4.22 -13.98
C HIS A 166 -15.06 5.62 -13.35
N GLU A 167 -16.12 6.35 -13.63
CA GLU A 167 -16.33 7.76 -13.25
C GLU A 167 -16.07 8.03 -11.75
N PHE A 168 -16.50 7.12 -10.89
CA PHE A 168 -16.34 7.26 -9.42
C PHE A 168 -14.90 7.06 -8.89
N ILE A 169 -13.97 6.58 -9.72
CA ILE A 169 -12.56 6.34 -9.30
C ILE A 169 -11.55 7.20 -10.06
N ARG A 170 -12.00 8.19 -10.82
CA ARG A 170 -11.14 9.13 -11.55
C ARG A 170 -10.45 10.08 -10.56
N THR A 171 -9.13 10.01 -10.48
CA THR A 171 -8.32 10.85 -9.58
C THR A 171 -7.41 11.86 -10.29
N GLY A 172 -7.23 11.72 -11.59
CA GLY A 172 -6.33 12.56 -12.41
C GLY A 172 -6.98 13.81 -13.01
N GLN A 173 -8.28 14.01 -12.83
CA GLN A 173 -9.00 15.18 -13.37
C GLN A 173 -8.68 16.45 -12.58
N ILE A 174 -8.73 17.62 -13.26
CA ILE A 174 -8.37 18.92 -12.68
C ILE A 174 -9.24 19.26 -11.47
N ASP A 175 -10.52 18.91 -11.50
CA ASP A 175 -11.49 19.13 -10.42
C ASP A 175 -11.51 18.04 -9.35
N SER A 176 -10.60 17.04 -9.42
CA SER A 176 -10.47 16.06 -8.34
C SER A 176 -9.95 16.71 -7.06
N LYS A 177 -10.35 16.17 -5.90
CA LYS A 177 -9.90 16.63 -4.58
C LYS A 177 -8.42 16.38 -4.27
N PHE A 178 -7.69 15.69 -5.15
CA PHE A 178 -6.33 15.20 -4.90
C PHE A 178 -5.28 16.01 -5.66
N GLY A 179 -4.16 16.31 -4.98
CA GLY A 179 -2.93 16.77 -5.61
C GLY A 179 -2.96 18.17 -6.18
N PHE A 180 -1.81 18.58 -6.69
CA PHE A 180 -1.58 19.89 -7.34
C PHE A 180 -1.97 19.84 -8.82
N ALA A 181 -2.62 20.87 -9.32
CA ALA A 181 -2.79 21.05 -10.75
C ALA A 181 -1.47 21.54 -11.38
N LEU A 182 -1.19 21.14 -12.64
CA LEU A 182 0.03 21.56 -13.34
C LEU A 182 0.06 23.06 -13.67
N GLU A 183 -1.08 23.73 -13.65
CA GLU A 183 -1.25 25.15 -14.02
C GLU A 183 -1.16 26.12 -12.84
N ASN A 184 -0.86 25.64 -11.63
CA ASN A 184 -0.78 26.44 -10.41
C ASN A 184 0.65 26.53 -9.87
#